data_9886ce3f805f6e8c7c3828737c7ea718
#
_entry.id   9886ce3f805f6e8c7c3828737c7ea718
#
_cell.length_a   1.000
_cell.length_b   1.000
_cell.length_c   1.000
_cell.angle_alpha   90.00
_cell.angle_beta   90.00
_cell.angle_gamma   90.00
#
_symmetry.space_group_name_H-M   'P 1'
#
loop_
_entity.id
_entity.type
_entity.pdbx_description
1 polymer ?
#
loop_
_entity_poly.entity_id
_entity_poly.type
_entity_poly.pdbx_seq_one_letter_code
_entity_poly.pdbx_strand_id
1 'polypeptide(L)'
;LSDGERPAQVARPGSLRALADALVDGVGLAAPRIVGPDGHLFHSLRKDADLLGTLGEALFGGEWASRPVAWGDTLRAASDYETPRDVDWVSGAALAVSRECWERVGRWDESYFLYSEETEYARRVRQAGFRVRFVPAAEVVHVGGASGSSPAQVALEAVNRVRDFETNHTPGGALAFRGILIAQHTARAFKPGSRAALRALLDRSSWASLPHATRPAPIDDSP
;
A
#
# COMPACT_ATOMS: atom_id res chain seq x y z
N LEU A 1 4.68 -4.13 -34.72
CA LEU A 1 4.66 -3.83 -33.29
C LEU A 1 4.34 -2.36 -33.16
N SER A 2 3.08 -2.06 -32.78
CA SER A 2 2.56 -0.72 -32.52
C SER A 2 3.36 -0.03 -31.43
N ASP A 3 3.52 1.30 -31.52
CA ASP A 3 4.24 2.18 -30.60
C ASP A 3 4.03 1.79 -29.15
N GLY A 4 5.15 1.35 -28.54
CA GLY A 4 5.17 0.59 -27.32
C GLY A 4 4.61 1.32 -26.13
N GLU A 5 3.60 0.75 -25.53
CA GLU A 5 3.37 0.93 -24.11
C GLU A 5 4.65 0.57 -23.35
N ARG A 6 5.33 1.56 -22.82
CA ARG A 6 6.48 1.31 -21.94
C ARG A 6 5.96 0.54 -20.72
N PRO A 7 6.62 -0.54 -20.33
CA PRO A 7 6.18 -1.30 -19.15
C PRO A 7 6.09 -0.36 -17.96
N ALA A 8 5.01 -0.44 -17.19
CA ALA A 8 4.79 0.38 -16.02
C ALA A 8 5.89 0.19 -14.95
N GLN A 9 6.65 -0.92 -15.06
CA GLN A 9 7.71 -1.29 -14.13
C GLN A 9 8.84 -2.01 -14.87
N VAL A 10 10.09 -1.66 -14.53
CA VAL A 10 11.30 -2.29 -15.08
C VAL A 10 12.25 -2.65 -13.94
N ALA A 11 12.50 -3.94 -13.77
CA ALA A 11 13.50 -4.41 -12.80
C ALA A 11 14.91 -4.18 -13.36
N ARG A 12 15.81 -3.64 -12.55
CA ARG A 12 17.23 -3.55 -12.89
C ARG A 12 17.87 -4.93 -12.96
N PRO A 13 18.92 -5.13 -13.77
CA PRO A 13 19.65 -6.40 -13.81
C PRO A 13 20.05 -6.87 -12.42
N GLY A 14 19.82 -8.15 -12.12
CA GLY A 14 20.11 -8.76 -10.81
C GLY A 14 19.02 -8.57 -9.74
N SER A 15 18.07 -7.65 -9.91
CA SER A 15 17.05 -7.38 -8.89
C SER A 15 16.17 -8.58 -8.57
N LEU A 16 15.73 -9.33 -9.56
CA LEU A 16 14.91 -10.53 -9.35
C LEU A 16 15.68 -11.58 -8.56
N ARG A 17 16.98 -11.73 -8.83
CA ARG A 17 17.83 -12.65 -8.07
C ARG A 17 18.00 -12.19 -6.63
N ALA A 18 18.29 -10.91 -6.40
CA ALA A 18 18.43 -10.37 -5.05
C ALA A 18 17.16 -10.54 -4.22
N LEU A 19 15.97 -10.36 -4.83
CA LEU A 19 14.69 -10.63 -4.17
C LEU A 19 14.53 -12.12 -3.84
N ALA A 20 14.84 -13.02 -4.80
CA ALA A 20 14.73 -14.46 -4.58
C ALA A 20 15.69 -14.94 -3.49
N ASP A 21 16.93 -14.47 -3.50
CA ASP A 21 17.95 -14.82 -2.49
C ASP A 21 17.59 -14.31 -1.08
N ALA A 22 16.75 -13.26 -0.98
CA ALA A 22 16.26 -12.74 0.29
C ALA A 22 15.08 -13.51 0.89
N LEU A 23 14.39 -14.37 0.10
CA LEU A 23 13.24 -15.16 0.55
C LEU A 23 13.67 -16.43 1.30
N VAL A 24 14.51 -16.26 2.31
CA VAL A 24 15.04 -17.31 3.18
C VAL A 24 14.79 -16.96 4.65
N ASP A 25 15.03 -17.90 5.54
CA ASP A 25 14.98 -17.69 7.00
C ASP A 25 13.70 -17.03 7.51
N GLY A 26 12.55 -17.44 6.99
CA GLY A 26 11.24 -16.92 7.41
C GLY A 26 10.86 -15.58 6.77
N VAL A 27 11.52 -15.14 5.71
CA VAL A 27 11.08 -14.01 4.90
C VAL A 27 9.98 -14.49 3.96
N GLY A 28 8.77 -13.98 4.16
CA GLY A 28 7.61 -14.30 3.34
C GLY A 28 7.41 -13.34 2.15
N LEU A 29 7.71 -12.05 2.37
CA LEU A 29 7.68 -11.02 1.34
C LEU A 29 9.05 -10.33 1.25
N ALA A 30 9.53 -10.11 0.02
CA ALA A 30 10.71 -9.30 -0.27
C ALA A 30 10.33 -8.16 -1.23
N ALA A 31 10.74 -6.94 -0.90
CA ALA A 31 10.45 -5.74 -1.68
C ALA A 31 11.72 -5.01 -2.11
N PRO A 32 11.82 -4.54 -3.36
CA PRO A 32 12.95 -3.79 -3.86
C PRO A 32 12.91 -2.32 -3.44
N ARG A 33 14.01 -1.63 -3.67
CA ARG A 33 14.02 -0.18 -3.79
C ARG A 33 13.23 0.21 -5.04
N ILE A 34 12.30 1.12 -4.88
CA ILE A 34 11.49 1.64 -6.00
C ILE A 34 11.98 3.05 -6.32
N VAL A 35 12.28 3.29 -7.59
CA VAL A 35 12.72 4.61 -8.09
C VAL A 35 11.87 5.04 -9.29
N GLY A 36 11.74 6.33 -9.49
CA GLY A 36 11.15 6.88 -10.70
C GLY A 36 12.10 6.78 -11.90
N PRO A 37 11.61 7.09 -13.12
CA PRO A 37 12.45 7.15 -14.32
C PRO A 37 13.58 8.18 -14.22
N ASP A 38 13.39 9.20 -13.40
CA ASP A 38 14.37 10.26 -13.07
C ASP A 38 15.34 9.88 -11.94
N GLY A 39 15.20 8.66 -11.39
CA GLY A 39 15.99 8.18 -10.25
C GLY A 39 15.48 8.64 -8.88
N HIS A 40 14.38 9.40 -8.83
CA HIS A 40 13.79 9.81 -7.55
C HIS A 40 13.30 8.60 -6.75
N LEU A 41 13.67 8.52 -5.46
CA LEU A 41 13.28 7.44 -4.56
C LEU A 41 11.79 7.54 -4.19
N PHE A 42 11.04 6.47 -4.44
CA PHE A 42 9.70 6.31 -3.87
C PHE A 42 9.78 5.79 -2.44
N HIS A 43 9.15 6.49 -1.51
CA HIS A 43 9.06 6.06 -0.12
C HIS A 43 8.02 4.93 0.00
N SER A 44 8.46 3.70 -0.28
CA SER A 44 7.61 2.51 -0.34
C SER A 44 7.49 1.75 0.98
N LEU A 45 8.35 2.07 1.97
CA LEU A 45 8.39 1.37 3.25
C LEU A 45 7.41 1.97 4.23
N ARG A 46 6.64 1.12 4.89
CA ARG A 46 5.53 1.53 5.75
C ARG A 46 5.53 0.78 7.08
N LYS A 47 4.97 1.43 8.09
CA LYS A 47 4.49 0.79 9.32
C LYS A 47 2.97 0.69 9.32
N ASP A 48 2.42 -0.17 10.18
CA ASP A 48 0.97 -0.23 10.36
C ASP A 48 0.41 1.13 10.75
N ALA A 49 -0.77 1.46 10.26
CA ALA A 49 -1.45 2.70 10.59
C ALA A 49 -1.84 2.70 12.07
N ASP A 50 -1.55 3.80 12.75
CA ASP A 50 -1.99 4.09 14.11
C ASP A 50 -2.66 5.48 14.19
N LEU A 51 -3.34 5.75 15.29
CA LEU A 51 -4.07 7.02 15.46
C LEU A 51 -3.15 8.24 15.46
N LEU A 52 -1.97 8.14 16.06
CA LEU A 52 -1.03 9.26 16.14
C LEU A 52 -0.43 9.56 14.76
N GLY A 53 0.00 8.52 14.05
CA GLY A 53 0.51 8.63 12.68
C GLY A 53 -0.52 9.23 11.74
N THR A 54 -1.76 8.74 11.80
CA THR A 54 -2.87 9.24 10.98
C THR A 54 -3.21 10.70 11.31
N LEU A 55 -3.21 11.07 12.58
CA LEU A 55 -3.39 12.46 13.00
C LEU A 55 -2.26 13.36 12.48
N GLY A 56 -1.02 12.90 12.56
CA GLY A 56 0.13 13.62 12.03
C GLY A 56 0.02 13.85 10.51
N GLU A 57 -0.42 12.83 9.75
CA GLU A 57 -0.68 12.97 8.31
C GLU A 57 -1.83 13.93 8.00
N ALA A 58 -2.87 13.92 8.83
CA ALA A 58 -3.99 14.83 8.68
C ALA A 58 -3.58 16.29 8.88
N LEU A 59 -2.76 16.57 9.89
CA LEU A 59 -2.35 17.92 10.28
C LEU A 59 -1.24 18.48 9.38
N PHE A 60 -0.23 17.68 9.08
CA PHE A 60 1.01 18.15 8.44
C PHE A 60 1.14 17.71 6.98
N GLY A 61 0.24 16.85 6.49
CA GLY A 61 0.33 16.26 5.16
C GLY A 61 1.33 15.10 5.08
N GLY A 62 1.15 14.28 4.03
CA GLY A 62 1.98 13.09 3.81
C GLY A 62 3.42 13.39 3.38
N GLU A 63 3.75 14.63 2.96
CA GLU A 63 5.04 14.94 2.33
C GLU A 63 6.06 15.63 3.23
N TRP A 64 5.74 15.87 4.49
CA TRP A 64 6.71 16.47 5.40
C TRP A 64 7.85 15.48 5.70
N ALA A 65 8.98 15.68 5.00
CA ALA A 65 10.10 14.73 4.98
C ALA A 65 10.81 14.59 6.33
N SER A 66 10.85 15.66 7.14
CA SER A 66 11.54 15.68 8.45
C SER A 66 10.65 15.35 9.63
N ARG A 67 9.41 14.88 9.40
CA ARG A 67 8.52 14.52 10.51
C ARG A 67 9.04 13.30 11.26
N PRO A 68 8.88 13.25 12.59
CA PRO A 68 9.17 12.04 13.35
C PRO A 68 8.37 10.84 12.81
N VAL A 69 8.98 9.65 12.79
CA VAL A 69 8.35 8.40 12.30
C VAL A 69 7.01 8.11 13.01
N ALA A 70 6.86 8.54 14.29
CA ALA A 70 5.62 8.38 15.04
C ALA A 70 4.42 9.15 14.45
N TRP A 71 4.66 10.18 13.64
CA TRP A 71 3.62 11.06 13.08
C TRP A 71 3.23 10.71 11.64
N GLY A 72 3.41 9.47 11.22
CA GLY A 72 2.98 8.95 9.94
C GLY A 72 3.26 7.46 9.79
N ASP A 73 2.74 6.86 8.74
CA ASP A 73 2.95 5.45 8.42
C ASP A 73 4.15 5.22 7.47
N THR A 74 4.61 6.24 6.76
CA THR A 74 5.66 6.15 5.75
C THR A 74 7.04 6.42 6.35
N LEU A 75 8.00 5.50 6.17
CA LEU A 75 9.40 5.72 6.46
C LEU A 75 10.00 6.62 5.38
N ARG A 76 10.63 7.73 5.76
CA ARG A 76 11.09 8.76 4.82
C ARG A 76 12.56 9.13 4.95
N ALA A 77 13.25 8.69 5.99
CA ALA A 77 14.66 8.95 6.13
C ALA A 77 15.45 8.22 5.04
N ALA A 78 16.41 8.88 4.40
CA ALA A 78 17.26 8.25 3.39
C ALA A 78 17.95 6.99 3.94
N SER A 79 18.36 7.01 5.19
CA SER A 79 18.94 5.86 5.90
C SER A 79 18.00 4.66 6.01
N ASP A 80 16.68 4.85 5.92
CA ASP A 80 15.71 3.75 5.90
C ASP A 80 15.84 2.89 4.64
N TYR A 81 16.41 3.44 3.58
CA TYR A 81 16.54 2.83 2.26
C TYR A 81 17.97 2.41 1.90
N GLU A 82 18.91 2.48 2.84
CA GLU A 82 20.32 2.13 2.59
C GLU A 82 20.64 0.67 2.91
N THR A 83 19.97 0.10 3.91
CA THR A 83 20.25 -1.25 4.41
C THR A 83 19.02 -2.14 4.40
N PRO A 84 19.20 -3.48 4.27
CA PRO A 84 18.09 -4.42 4.42
C PRO A 84 17.43 -4.27 5.80
N ARG A 85 16.09 -4.30 5.82
CA ARG A 85 15.33 -4.21 7.08
C ARG A 85 13.98 -4.89 6.98
N ASP A 86 13.44 -5.25 8.12
CA ASP A 86 12.05 -5.69 8.21
C ASP A 86 11.15 -4.48 8.44
N VAL A 87 9.98 -4.50 7.80
CA VAL A 87 8.96 -3.44 7.88
C VAL A 87 7.58 -4.07 8.06
N ASP A 88 6.59 -3.26 8.41
CA ASP A 88 5.25 -3.80 8.58
C ASP A 88 4.61 -4.13 7.24
N TRP A 89 4.74 -3.24 6.26
CA TRP A 89 4.29 -3.47 4.89
C TRP A 89 5.02 -2.57 3.89
N VAL A 90 4.82 -2.82 2.62
CA VAL A 90 5.47 -2.11 1.51
C VAL A 90 4.45 -1.86 0.42
N SER A 91 4.66 -0.80 -0.39
CA SER A 91 3.83 -0.53 -1.56
C SER A 91 3.82 -1.72 -2.54
N GLY A 92 2.64 -2.07 -3.04
CA GLY A 92 2.41 -3.18 -3.96
C GLY A 92 3.00 -3.04 -5.36
N ALA A 93 3.77 -1.98 -5.64
CA ALA A 93 4.34 -1.75 -6.96
C ALA A 93 5.27 -2.89 -7.43
N ALA A 94 6.03 -3.50 -6.51
CA ALA A 94 6.84 -4.68 -6.82
C ALA A 94 7.10 -5.49 -5.55
N LEU A 95 6.74 -6.77 -5.57
CA LEU A 95 6.88 -7.69 -4.45
C LEU A 95 7.31 -9.07 -4.96
N ALA A 96 8.13 -9.77 -4.18
CA ALA A 96 8.35 -11.20 -4.32
C ALA A 96 7.77 -11.91 -3.10
N VAL A 97 7.08 -13.02 -3.32
CA VAL A 97 6.45 -13.83 -2.28
C VAL A 97 7.13 -15.20 -2.26
N SER A 98 7.52 -15.70 -1.08
CA SER A 98 8.03 -17.06 -0.98
C SER A 98 6.90 -18.08 -1.21
N ARG A 99 7.25 -19.23 -1.81
CA ARG A 99 6.26 -20.30 -2.03
C ARG A 99 5.61 -20.73 -0.73
N GLU A 100 6.39 -20.93 0.33
CA GLU A 100 5.89 -21.34 1.63
C GLU A 100 4.90 -20.31 2.20
N CYS A 101 5.22 -19.02 2.08
CA CYS A 101 4.32 -17.95 2.51
C CYS A 101 3.02 -17.98 1.70
N TRP A 102 3.11 -18.09 0.36
CA TRP A 102 1.93 -18.17 -0.49
C TRP A 102 1.03 -19.35 -0.15
N GLU A 103 1.61 -20.54 0.06
CA GLU A 103 0.85 -21.74 0.40
C GLU A 103 0.18 -21.65 1.78
N ARG A 104 0.79 -20.96 2.75
CA ARG A 104 0.27 -20.80 4.11
C ARG A 104 -0.71 -19.64 4.25
N VAL A 105 -0.44 -18.50 3.63
CA VAL A 105 -1.24 -17.27 3.75
C VAL A 105 -2.37 -17.22 2.73
N GLY A 106 -2.17 -17.82 1.56
CA GLY A 106 -3.14 -17.86 0.49
C GLY A 106 -3.15 -16.61 -0.39
N ARG A 107 -4.27 -16.39 -1.06
CA ARG A 107 -4.47 -15.31 -2.03
C ARG A 107 -4.66 -13.95 -1.37
N TRP A 108 -4.49 -12.91 -2.16
CA TRP A 108 -4.89 -11.55 -1.82
C TRP A 108 -6.40 -11.45 -1.59
N ASP A 109 -6.82 -10.54 -0.71
CA ASP A 109 -8.24 -10.24 -0.54
C ASP A 109 -8.73 -9.32 -1.65
N GLU A 110 -9.35 -9.90 -2.67
CA GLU A 110 -9.86 -9.18 -3.84
C GLU A 110 -10.97 -8.16 -3.49
N SER A 111 -11.54 -8.21 -2.28
CA SER A 111 -12.57 -7.26 -1.84
C SER A 111 -12.03 -5.83 -1.69
N TYR A 112 -10.71 -5.67 -1.59
CA TYR A 112 -10.08 -4.34 -1.58
C TYR A 112 -10.00 -3.74 -2.98
N PHE A 113 -9.86 -4.54 -4.03
CA PHE A 113 -9.67 -4.14 -5.42
C PHE A 113 -8.41 -3.29 -5.66
N LEU A 114 -8.26 -2.16 -4.98
CA LEU A 114 -7.13 -1.24 -5.07
C LEU A 114 -7.00 -0.49 -3.73
N TYR A 115 -5.77 -0.28 -3.26
CA TYR A 115 -5.41 0.32 -1.97
C TYR A 115 -5.77 -0.55 -0.75
N SER A 116 -4.84 -0.69 0.16
CA SER A 116 -4.87 -1.50 1.38
C SER A 116 -4.82 -3.03 1.18
N GLU A 117 -4.88 -3.54 -0.06
CA GLU A 117 -4.67 -4.96 -0.34
C GLU A 117 -3.28 -5.44 0.10
N GLU A 118 -2.24 -4.65 -0.16
CA GLU A 118 -0.88 -4.94 0.29
C GLU A 118 -0.72 -4.82 1.80
N THR A 119 -1.41 -3.88 2.44
CA THR A 119 -1.41 -3.71 3.90
C THR A 119 -2.03 -4.92 4.59
N GLU A 120 -3.20 -5.34 4.11
CA GLU A 120 -3.92 -6.52 4.59
C GLU A 120 -3.09 -7.79 4.39
N TYR A 121 -2.55 -7.99 3.19
CA TYR A 121 -1.75 -9.17 2.88
C TYR A 121 -0.47 -9.24 3.71
N ALA A 122 0.28 -8.15 3.82
CA ALA A 122 1.49 -8.08 4.63
C ALA A 122 1.20 -8.34 6.11
N ARG A 123 0.05 -7.93 6.62
CA ARG A 123 -0.38 -8.25 7.99
C ARG A 123 -0.63 -9.75 8.16
N ARG A 124 -1.36 -10.41 7.25
CA ARG A 124 -1.54 -11.88 7.30
C ARG A 124 -0.20 -12.62 7.22
N VAL A 125 0.71 -12.17 6.39
CA VAL A 125 2.07 -12.70 6.29
C VAL A 125 2.76 -12.65 7.65
N ARG A 126 2.74 -11.51 8.34
CA ARG A 126 3.35 -11.35 9.66
C ARG A 126 2.62 -12.17 10.74
N GLN A 127 1.29 -12.26 10.69
CA GLN A 127 0.50 -13.10 11.59
C GLN A 127 0.78 -14.60 11.41
N ALA A 128 1.15 -15.01 10.20
CA ALA A 128 1.60 -16.38 9.91
C ALA A 128 3.07 -16.65 10.34
N GLY A 129 3.74 -15.67 10.95
CA GLY A 129 5.11 -15.79 11.46
C GLY A 129 6.21 -15.47 10.45
N PHE A 130 5.87 -14.99 9.27
CA PHE A 130 6.85 -14.53 8.28
C PHE A 130 7.24 -13.07 8.48
N ARG A 131 8.32 -12.66 7.82
CA ARG A 131 8.80 -11.27 7.78
C ARG A 131 8.56 -10.64 6.41
N VAL A 132 8.39 -9.31 6.43
CA VAL A 132 8.36 -8.47 5.23
C VAL A 132 9.70 -7.75 5.15
N ARG A 133 10.55 -8.10 4.17
CA ARG A 133 11.93 -7.65 4.07
C ARG A 133 12.10 -6.66 2.92
N PHE A 134 12.66 -5.51 3.23
CA PHE A 134 13.20 -4.58 2.23
C PHE A 134 14.60 -5.01 1.80
N VAL A 135 14.83 -5.02 0.48
CA VAL A 135 16.07 -5.50 -0.16
C VAL A 135 16.62 -4.38 -1.05
N PRO A 136 17.49 -3.49 -0.53
CA PRO A 136 17.99 -2.33 -1.28
C PRO A 136 18.91 -2.72 -2.45
N ALA A 137 19.46 -3.93 -2.46
CA ALA A 137 20.23 -4.49 -3.57
C ALA A 137 19.37 -4.79 -4.82
N ALA A 138 18.06 -4.91 -4.64
CA ALA A 138 17.09 -5.00 -5.73
C ALA A 138 16.51 -3.61 -6.02
N GLU A 139 16.48 -3.22 -7.29
CA GLU A 139 15.91 -1.94 -7.70
C GLU A 139 14.92 -2.11 -8.86
N VAL A 140 13.76 -1.47 -8.73
CA VAL A 140 12.72 -1.44 -9.76
C VAL A 140 12.41 0.00 -10.12
N VAL A 141 12.47 0.31 -11.41
CA VAL A 141 12.01 1.60 -11.95
C VAL A 141 10.50 1.49 -12.12
N HIS A 142 9.76 2.32 -11.41
CA HIS A 142 8.32 2.44 -11.51
C HIS A 142 7.94 3.70 -12.28
N VAL A 143 7.39 3.50 -13.48
CA VAL A 143 6.91 4.61 -14.33
C VAL A 143 5.53 5.09 -13.83
N GLY A 144 5.35 5.10 -12.52
CA GLY A 144 4.09 5.21 -11.85
C GLY A 144 3.20 6.37 -12.26
N GLY A 145 1.93 6.12 -12.19
CA GLY A 145 0.79 6.99 -12.05
C GLY A 145 0.85 8.40 -12.64
N ALA A 146 1.19 8.54 -13.94
CA ALA A 146 1.11 9.82 -14.65
C ALA A 146 -0.32 10.41 -14.69
N SER A 147 -1.31 9.62 -14.36
CA SER A 147 -2.71 10.05 -14.16
C SER A 147 -2.97 10.14 -12.66
N GLY A 148 -2.98 11.33 -12.10
CA GLY A 148 -3.36 11.55 -10.70
C GLY A 148 -4.62 10.76 -10.31
N SER A 149 -4.76 10.45 -9.01
CA SER A 149 -5.89 9.68 -8.52
C SER A 149 -7.21 10.35 -8.86
N SER A 150 -8.12 9.62 -9.50
CA SER A 150 -9.48 10.11 -9.73
C SER A 150 -10.21 10.35 -8.40
N PRO A 151 -11.24 11.20 -8.34
CA PRO A 151 -12.02 11.38 -7.12
C PRO A 151 -12.57 10.07 -6.53
N ALA A 152 -12.94 9.11 -7.39
CA ALA A 152 -13.40 7.80 -6.96
C ALA A 152 -12.28 6.96 -6.33
N GLN A 153 -11.06 7.04 -6.85
CA GLN A 153 -9.90 6.38 -6.26
C GLN A 153 -9.52 6.95 -4.90
N VAL A 154 -9.58 8.27 -4.73
CA VAL A 154 -9.34 8.90 -3.41
C VAL A 154 -10.40 8.48 -2.39
N ALA A 155 -11.66 8.34 -2.82
CA ALA A 155 -12.73 7.83 -1.96
C ALA A 155 -12.51 6.36 -1.59
N LEU A 156 -12.12 5.54 -2.56
CA LEU A 156 -11.83 4.12 -2.34
C LEU A 156 -10.66 3.94 -1.36
N GLU A 157 -9.57 4.67 -1.55
CA GLU A 157 -8.43 4.65 -0.63
C GLU A 157 -8.86 4.99 0.80
N ALA A 158 -9.61 6.09 0.99
CA ALA A 158 -10.08 6.49 2.32
C ALA A 158 -10.99 5.43 2.96
N VAL A 159 -11.88 4.81 2.18
CA VAL A 159 -12.77 3.75 2.65
C VAL A 159 -12.00 2.48 2.99
N ASN A 160 -11.07 2.05 2.13
CA ASN A 160 -10.29 0.84 2.36
C ASN A 160 -9.36 0.98 3.58
N ARG A 161 -8.77 2.16 3.80
CA ARG A 161 -8.03 2.44 5.04
C ARG A 161 -8.92 2.28 6.28
N VAL A 162 -10.16 2.75 6.25
CA VAL A 162 -11.11 2.55 7.37
C VAL A 162 -11.47 1.09 7.54
N ARG A 163 -11.78 0.36 6.46
CA ARG A 163 -12.12 -1.08 6.50
C ARG A 163 -10.96 -1.89 7.11
N ASP A 164 -9.75 -1.64 6.64
CA ASP A 164 -8.56 -2.32 7.13
C ASP A 164 -8.33 -2.03 8.62
N PHE A 165 -8.47 -0.78 9.04
CA PHE A 165 -8.32 -0.40 10.44
C PHE A 165 -9.41 -1.01 11.33
N GLU A 166 -10.67 -1.02 10.88
CA GLU A 166 -11.80 -1.63 11.60
C GLU A 166 -11.62 -3.14 11.84
N THR A 167 -11.00 -3.84 10.89
CA THR A 167 -10.77 -5.29 11.01
C THR A 167 -9.77 -5.64 12.12
N ASN A 168 -8.87 -4.73 12.47
CA ASN A 168 -7.71 -5.03 13.30
C ASN A 168 -7.64 -4.22 14.61
N HIS A 169 -8.62 -3.35 14.86
CA HIS A 169 -8.63 -2.47 16.02
C HIS A 169 -9.97 -2.48 16.74
N THR A 170 -9.99 -1.94 17.96
CA THR A 170 -11.23 -1.81 18.72
C THR A 170 -12.22 -0.87 18.04
N PRO A 171 -13.54 -1.06 18.23
CA PRO A 171 -14.56 -0.18 17.65
C PRO A 171 -14.35 1.30 17.97
N GLY A 172 -13.90 1.63 19.19
CA GLY A 172 -13.60 3.01 19.60
C GLY A 172 -12.40 3.57 18.83
N GLY A 173 -11.32 2.78 18.68
CA GLY A 173 -10.16 3.15 17.88
C GLY A 173 -10.51 3.34 16.40
N ALA A 174 -11.33 2.46 15.84
CA ALA A 174 -11.79 2.55 14.46
C ALA A 174 -12.67 3.80 14.22
N LEU A 175 -13.54 4.14 15.17
CA LEU A 175 -14.33 5.37 15.12
C LEU A 175 -13.43 6.61 15.15
N ALA A 176 -12.43 6.64 16.03
CA ALA A 176 -11.45 7.73 16.11
C ALA A 176 -10.67 7.86 14.80
N PHE A 177 -10.17 6.76 14.24
CA PHE A 177 -9.46 6.74 12.96
C PHE A 177 -10.32 7.32 11.82
N ARG A 178 -11.56 6.87 11.69
CA ARG A 178 -12.51 7.41 10.71
C ARG A 178 -12.77 8.90 10.94
N GLY A 179 -12.90 9.33 12.20
CA GLY A 179 -13.07 10.73 12.57
C GLY A 179 -11.89 11.61 12.13
N ILE A 180 -10.65 11.12 12.27
CA ILE A 180 -9.45 11.82 11.80
C ILE A 180 -9.47 11.97 10.27
N LEU A 181 -9.81 10.91 9.53
CA LEU A 181 -9.91 10.98 8.08
C LEU A 181 -11.04 11.92 7.62
N ILE A 182 -12.19 11.93 8.30
CA ILE A 182 -13.27 12.90 8.02
C ILE A 182 -12.76 14.33 8.22
N ALA A 183 -12.10 14.64 9.33
CA ALA A 183 -11.53 15.95 9.59
C ALA A 183 -10.48 16.33 8.54
N GLN A 184 -9.60 15.41 8.16
CA GLN A 184 -8.60 15.60 7.12
C GLN A 184 -9.22 15.97 5.78
N HIS A 185 -10.23 15.23 5.33
CA HIS A 185 -10.89 15.48 4.04
C HIS A 185 -11.80 16.71 4.09
N THR A 186 -12.37 17.04 5.25
CA THR A 186 -13.11 18.29 5.45
C THR A 186 -12.20 19.51 5.27
N ALA A 187 -11.03 19.52 5.91
CA ALA A 187 -10.05 20.59 5.77
C ALA A 187 -9.55 20.76 4.31
N ARG A 188 -9.65 19.71 3.50
CA ARG A 188 -9.23 19.69 2.08
C ARG A 188 -10.42 19.62 1.10
N ALA A 189 -11.63 19.98 1.53
CA ALA A 189 -12.85 19.87 0.72
C ALA A 189 -12.85 20.74 -0.55
N PHE A 190 -11.88 21.67 -0.69
CA PHE A 190 -11.64 22.37 -1.95
C PHE A 190 -11.15 21.44 -3.08
N LYS A 191 -10.57 20.26 -2.76
CA LYS A 191 -10.13 19.25 -3.73
C LYS A 191 -11.29 18.30 -4.08
N PRO A 192 -11.53 17.98 -5.39
CA PRO A 192 -12.60 17.05 -5.79
C PRO A 192 -12.50 15.68 -5.13
N GLY A 193 -11.29 15.11 -5.03
CA GLY A 193 -11.05 13.82 -4.39
C GLY A 193 -11.40 13.83 -2.91
N SER A 194 -11.06 14.91 -2.17
CA SER A 194 -11.42 15.02 -0.76
C SER A 194 -12.92 15.12 -0.54
N ARG A 195 -13.66 15.78 -1.44
CA ARG A 195 -15.13 15.79 -1.38
C ARG A 195 -15.73 14.40 -1.61
N ALA A 196 -15.20 13.65 -2.56
CA ALA A 196 -15.65 12.28 -2.80
C ALA A 196 -15.36 11.37 -1.60
N ALA A 197 -14.15 11.43 -1.04
CA ALA A 197 -13.77 10.69 0.16
C ALA A 197 -14.67 11.08 1.37
N LEU A 198 -14.92 12.37 1.58
CA LEU A 198 -15.76 12.83 2.67
C LEU A 198 -17.19 12.28 2.57
N ARG A 199 -17.80 12.29 1.37
CA ARG A 199 -19.12 11.68 1.16
C ARG A 199 -19.11 10.19 1.50
N ALA A 200 -18.13 9.44 1.01
CA ALA A 200 -18.01 8.01 1.27
C ALA A 200 -17.75 7.71 2.76
N LEU A 201 -16.93 8.52 3.43
CA LEU A 201 -16.67 8.38 4.87
C LEU A 201 -17.88 8.71 5.73
N LEU A 202 -18.78 9.59 5.30
CA LEU A 202 -19.99 9.95 6.03
C LEU A 202 -21.15 8.99 5.75
N ASP A 203 -21.22 8.42 4.55
CA ASP A 203 -22.31 7.53 4.12
C ASP A 203 -21.76 6.16 3.67
N ARG A 204 -21.89 5.15 4.55
CA ARG A 204 -21.47 3.78 4.24
C ARG A 204 -22.26 3.12 3.12
N SER A 205 -23.50 3.56 2.86
CA SER A 205 -24.31 2.99 1.76
C SER A 205 -23.69 3.27 0.40
N SER A 206 -22.90 4.34 0.28
CA SER A 206 -22.19 4.71 -0.94
C SER A 206 -21.00 3.79 -1.27
N TRP A 207 -20.53 2.97 -0.32
CA TRP A 207 -19.34 2.12 -0.52
C TRP A 207 -19.53 1.10 -1.64
N ALA A 208 -20.74 0.58 -1.82
CA ALA A 208 -21.07 -0.35 -2.90
C ALA A 208 -20.94 0.25 -4.32
N SER A 209 -20.95 1.59 -4.43
CA SER A 209 -20.79 2.29 -5.70
C SER A 209 -19.34 2.67 -6.03
N LEU A 210 -18.39 2.39 -5.13
CA LEU A 210 -16.98 2.64 -5.38
C LEU A 210 -16.41 1.62 -6.37
N PRO A 211 -15.29 1.94 -7.03
CA PRO A 211 -14.61 0.99 -7.90
C PRO A 211 -14.37 -0.35 -7.19
N HIS A 212 -14.67 -1.44 -7.84
CA HIS A 212 -14.48 -2.80 -7.35
C HIS A 212 -14.08 -3.71 -8.51
N ALA A 213 -13.41 -4.83 -8.21
CA ALA A 213 -13.12 -5.83 -9.22
C ALA A 213 -14.44 -6.45 -9.71
N THR A 214 -14.69 -6.38 -11.00
CA THR A 214 -15.66 -7.30 -11.59
C THR A 214 -15.02 -8.68 -11.50
N ARG A 215 -15.68 -9.62 -10.82
CA ARG A 215 -15.20 -11.00 -10.71
C ARG A 215 -14.92 -11.51 -12.12
N PRO A 216 -13.68 -11.89 -12.48
CA PRO A 216 -13.43 -12.52 -13.75
C PRO A 216 -14.33 -13.75 -13.86
N ALA A 217 -14.85 -14.02 -15.04
CA ALA A 217 -15.55 -15.27 -15.28
C ALA A 217 -14.66 -16.43 -14.80
N PRO A 218 -15.23 -17.49 -14.17
CA PRO A 218 -14.46 -18.64 -13.75
C PRO A 218 -13.60 -19.07 -14.95
N ILE A 219 -12.29 -19.19 -14.73
CA ILE A 219 -11.42 -19.82 -15.73
C ILE A 219 -11.99 -21.23 -15.85
N ASP A 220 -12.46 -21.57 -17.04
CA ASP A 220 -12.90 -22.93 -17.35
C ASP A 220 -11.63 -23.81 -17.32
N ASP A 221 -11.42 -24.48 -16.20
CA ASP A 221 -10.34 -25.46 -16.04
C ASP A 221 -10.72 -26.82 -16.66
N SER A 222 -11.59 -26.81 -17.68
CA SER A 222 -11.92 -28.03 -18.42
C SER A 222 -10.66 -28.48 -19.19
N PRO A 223 -10.24 -29.75 -19.05
CA PRO A 223 -9.05 -30.32 -19.66
C PRO A 223 -9.15 -30.41 -21.19
#